data_10af70fda598e086522acbb94a58b2be
#
_entry.id   10af70fda598e086522acbb94a58b2be
#
_cell.length_a   1.000
_cell.length_b   1.000
_cell.length_c   1.000
_cell.angle_alpha   90.00
_cell.angle_beta   90.00
_cell.angle_gamma   90.00
#
_symmetry.space_group_name_H-M   'P 1'
#
loop_
_entity.id
_entity.type
_entity.pdbx_description
1 polymer ?
#
loop_
_entity_poly.entity_id
_entity_poly.type
_entity_poly.pdbx_seq_one_letter_code
_entity_poly.pdbx_strand_id
1 'polypeptide(L)'
;IQIFNNFMDQQTKDKIHYLILKTHSLTGIIPVGAFLVLHFSINSLRTVGVWPYQISIDNINNLPFLIWIEAGFILAPLMFHSLVGFYIYFSGKSNPFRYNYPHNWMYTLQRLSGAVVFVFLIYHLATTVVPKVWYGNTQFEAAPYLIYVMNQEFKSWDGRIIYAIGIVAATFHFSSGLWGFCISWGILIGR
;
A
#
# COMPACT_ATOMS: atom_id res chain seq x y z
N ILE A 1 2.51 29.12 5.02
CA ILE A 1 2.89 28.16 6.10
C ILE A 1 3.29 28.93 7.37
N GLN A 2 4.07 30.01 7.30
CA GLN A 2 4.49 30.80 8.47
C GLN A 2 3.33 31.50 9.20
N ILE A 3 2.27 31.91 8.50
CA ILE A 3 1.08 32.55 9.07
C ILE A 3 0.27 31.56 9.93
N PHE A 4 0.14 30.31 9.51
CA PHE A 4 -0.54 29.26 10.29
C PHE A 4 0.21 28.87 11.58
N ASN A 5 1.55 28.97 11.57
CA ASN A 5 2.37 28.64 12.74
C ASN A 5 2.21 29.61 13.92
N ASN A 6 1.70 30.82 13.68
CA ASN A 6 1.54 31.81 14.75
C ASN A 6 0.17 31.77 15.46
N PHE A 7 -0.80 30.97 14.93
CA PHE A 7 -2.16 30.90 15.50
C PHE A 7 -2.43 29.70 16.39
N MET A 8 -1.58 28.68 16.37
CA MET A 8 -1.76 27.48 17.19
C MET A 8 -0.70 27.39 18.29
N ASP A 9 -1.13 27.07 19.51
CA ASP A 9 -0.21 26.76 20.60
C ASP A 9 0.53 25.43 20.37
N GLN A 10 1.63 25.20 21.08
CA GLN A 10 2.45 24.01 20.90
C GLN A 10 1.67 22.73 21.21
N GLN A 11 0.79 22.74 22.22
CA GLN A 11 -0.03 21.60 22.59
C GLN A 11 -0.98 21.16 21.46
N THR A 12 -1.60 22.13 20.78
CA THR A 12 -2.46 21.88 19.60
C THR A 12 -1.66 21.27 18.44
N LYS A 13 -0.46 21.78 18.18
CA LYS A 13 0.43 21.22 17.13
C LYS A 13 0.80 19.77 17.43
N ASP A 14 1.20 19.47 18.64
CA ASP A 14 1.57 18.13 19.08
C ASP A 14 0.41 17.14 18.97
N LYS A 15 -0.80 17.58 19.34
CA LYS A 15 -2.03 16.80 19.19
C LYS A 15 -2.36 16.49 17.76
N ILE A 16 -2.27 17.47 16.85
CA ILE A 16 -2.50 17.30 15.41
C ILE A 16 -1.47 16.33 14.84
N HIS A 17 -0.20 16.51 15.15
CA HIS A 17 0.86 15.61 14.71
C HIS A 17 0.62 14.16 15.16
N TYR A 18 0.26 13.97 16.43
CA TYR A 18 -0.11 12.66 16.96
C TYR A 18 -1.29 12.04 16.20
N LEU A 19 -2.35 12.79 15.94
CA LEU A 19 -3.53 12.31 15.21
C LEU A 19 -3.17 11.92 13.77
N ILE A 20 -2.35 12.72 13.07
CA ILE A 20 -1.89 12.40 11.72
C ILE A 20 -1.14 11.07 11.70
N LEU A 21 -0.22 10.84 12.65
CA LEU A 21 0.53 9.58 12.73
C LEU A 21 -0.37 8.39 13.06
N LYS A 22 -1.36 8.57 13.95
CA LYS A 22 -2.34 7.53 14.27
C LYS A 22 -3.23 7.20 13.07
N THR A 23 -3.73 8.21 12.37
CA THR A 23 -4.55 8.02 11.17
C THR A 23 -3.73 7.38 10.04
N HIS A 24 -2.45 7.76 9.86
CA HIS A 24 -1.55 7.09 8.92
C HIS A 24 -1.42 5.60 9.22
N SER A 25 -1.17 5.25 10.48
CA SER A 25 -1.09 3.86 10.91
C SER A 25 -2.40 3.09 10.68
N LEU A 26 -3.53 3.70 11.01
CA LEU A 26 -4.87 3.12 10.85
C LEU A 26 -5.20 2.87 9.38
N THR A 27 -5.00 3.87 8.51
CA THR A 27 -5.31 3.76 7.08
C THR A 27 -4.46 2.70 6.39
N GLY A 28 -3.22 2.50 6.84
CA GLY A 28 -2.33 1.46 6.32
C GLY A 28 -2.77 0.03 6.67
N ILE A 29 -3.49 -0.15 7.79
CA ILE A 29 -3.91 -1.49 8.22
C ILE A 29 -5.35 -1.81 7.82
N ILE A 30 -6.31 -0.91 8.11
CA ILE A 30 -7.73 -1.25 7.92
C ILE A 30 -8.14 -1.18 6.45
N PRO A 31 -8.15 -0.04 5.73
CA PRO A 31 -8.56 -0.08 4.34
C PRO A 31 -7.46 -0.65 3.43
N VAL A 32 -6.23 -0.13 3.49
CA VAL A 32 -5.17 -0.49 2.53
C VAL A 32 -4.65 -1.91 2.79
N GLY A 33 -4.41 -2.28 4.04
CA GLY A 33 -3.94 -3.61 4.40
C GLY A 33 -4.99 -4.69 4.16
N ALA A 34 -6.27 -4.44 4.49
CA ALA A 34 -7.35 -5.36 4.17
C ALA A 34 -7.50 -5.56 2.65
N PHE A 35 -7.40 -4.47 1.87
CA PHE A 35 -7.35 -4.57 0.42
C PHE A 35 -6.14 -5.38 -0.07
N LEU A 36 -4.95 -5.18 0.49
CA LEU A 36 -3.74 -5.92 0.11
C LEU A 36 -3.92 -7.43 0.31
N VAL A 37 -4.48 -7.84 1.46
CA VAL A 37 -4.75 -9.25 1.75
C VAL A 37 -5.75 -9.82 0.74
N LEU A 38 -6.85 -9.13 0.48
CA LEU A 38 -7.83 -9.53 -0.52
C LEU A 38 -7.21 -9.61 -1.93
N HIS A 39 -6.43 -8.62 -2.29
CA HIS A 39 -5.74 -8.54 -3.57
C HIS A 39 -4.77 -9.71 -3.79
N PHE A 40 -3.96 -10.04 -2.79
CA PHE A 40 -3.07 -11.20 -2.86
C PHE A 40 -3.84 -12.52 -2.92
N SER A 41 -4.92 -12.63 -2.14
CA SER A 41 -5.77 -13.83 -2.14
C SER A 41 -6.38 -14.09 -3.53
N ILE A 42 -6.96 -13.06 -4.15
CA ILE A 42 -7.55 -13.19 -5.49
C ILE A 42 -6.49 -13.49 -6.53
N ASN A 43 -5.34 -12.80 -6.49
CA ASN A 43 -4.26 -13.07 -7.45
C ASN A 43 -3.67 -14.47 -7.28
N SER A 44 -3.66 -15.03 -6.05
CA SER A 44 -3.22 -16.41 -5.81
C SER A 44 -4.11 -17.47 -6.47
N LEU A 45 -5.40 -17.16 -6.70
CA LEU A 45 -6.29 -18.07 -7.44
C LEU A 45 -5.80 -18.37 -8.86
N ARG A 46 -4.97 -17.49 -9.41
CA ARG A 46 -4.34 -17.71 -10.72
C ARG A 46 -3.46 -18.96 -10.75
N THR A 47 -2.88 -19.36 -9.61
CA THR A 47 -2.10 -20.60 -9.47
C THR A 47 -2.98 -21.85 -9.48
N VAL A 48 -4.25 -21.71 -9.07
CA VAL A 48 -5.25 -22.78 -9.12
C VAL A 48 -5.82 -22.93 -10.54
N GLY A 49 -6.03 -21.81 -11.23
CA GLY A 49 -6.52 -21.79 -12.61
C GLY A 49 -7.05 -20.44 -13.06
N VAL A 50 -7.28 -20.32 -14.36
CA VAL A 50 -7.87 -19.10 -14.96
C VAL A 50 -9.30 -18.90 -14.48
N TRP A 51 -10.07 -19.94 -14.42
CA TRP A 51 -11.50 -19.92 -14.12
C TRP A 51 -11.83 -19.37 -12.70
N PRO A 52 -11.24 -19.86 -11.62
CA PRO A 52 -11.46 -19.28 -10.28
C PRO A 52 -11.05 -17.82 -10.17
N TYR A 53 -9.97 -17.43 -10.83
CA TYR A 53 -9.52 -16.03 -10.90
C TYR A 53 -10.55 -15.17 -11.62
N GLN A 54 -11.02 -15.59 -12.80
CA GLN A 54 -11.99 -14.85 -13.62
C GLN A 54 -13.30 -14.62 -12.88
N ILE A 55 -13.89 -15.66 -12.27
CA ILE A 55 -15.10 -15.53 -11.46
C ILE A 55 -14.92 -14.49 -10.35
N SER A 56 -13.79 -14.49 -9.66
CA SER A 56 -13.52 -13.56 -8.56
C SER A 56 -13.44 -12.12 -9.05
N ILE A 57 -12.77 -11.87 -10.17
CA ILE A 57 -12.69 -10.54 -10.78
C ILE A 57 -14.05 -10.07 -11.28
N ASP A 58 -14.82 -10.93 -11.94
CA ASP A 58 -16.15 -10.60 -12.45
C ASP A 58 -17.13 -10.27 -11.30
N ASN A 59 -17.08 -11.03 -10.20
CA ASN A 59 -17.87 -10.73 -9.01
C ASN A 59 -17.54 -9.36 -8.42
N ILE A 60 -16.27 -8.98 -8.38
CA ILE A 60 -15.86 -7.65 -7.90
C ILE A 60 -16.35 -6.56 -8.86
N ASN A 61 -16.18 -6.75 -10.17
CA ASN A 61 -16.60 -5.74 -11.15
C ASN A 61 -18.12 -5.54 -11.20
N ASN A 62 -18.88 -6.54 -10.78
CA ASN A 62 -20.35 -6.46 -10.68
C ASN A 62 -20.86 -5.85 -9.37
N LEU A 63 -19.97 -5.45 -8.45
CA LEU A 63 -20.39 -4.78 -7.21
C LEU A 63 -21.03 -3.41 -7.52
N PRO A 64 -22.19 -3.11 -6.91
CA PRO A 64 -22.78 -1.79 -7.05
C PRO A 64 -21.85 -0.73 -6.45
N PHE A 65 -21.80 0.42 -7.10
CA PHE A 65 -20.98 1.56 -6.65
C PHE A 65 -19.48 1.26 -6.53
N LEU A 66 -18.95 0.27 -7.26
CA LEU A 66 -17.53 -0.15 -7.18
C LEU A 66 -16.57 1.03 -7.26
N ILE A 67 -16.79 1.99 -8.18
CA ILE A 67 -15.91 3.16 -8.34
C ILE A 67 -15.82 4.01 -7.06
N TRP A 68 -16.92 4.13 -6.31
CA TRP A 68 -16.94 4.87 -5.05
C TRP A 68 -16.27 4.10 -3.92
N ILE A 69 -16.39 2.77 -3.94
CA ILE A 69 -15.68 1.88 -3.01
C ILE A 69 -14.17 1.98 -3.27
N GLU A 70 -13.74 1.86 -4.53
CA GLU A 70 -12.33 1.97 -4.90
C GLU A 70 -11.76 3.35 -4.58
N ALA A 71 -12.48 4.43 -4.92
CA ALA A 71 -12.03 5.79 -4.66
C ALA A 71 -11.98 6.11 -3.16
N GLY A 72 -13.02 5.76 -2.40
CA GLY A 72 -13.16 6.15 -0.99
C GLY A 72 -12.43 5.24 -0.02
N PHE A 73 -12.42 3.92 -0.25
CA PHE A 73 -11.82 2.96 0.69
C PHE A 73 -10.43 2.47 0.29
N ILE A 74 -10.02 2.66 -0.97
CA ILE A 74 -8.70 2.23 -1.41
C ILE A 74 -7.84 3.44 -1.78
N LEU A 75 -8.24 4.20 -2.79
CA LEU A 75 -7.39 5.24 -3.36
C LEU A 75 -7.16 6.42 -2.39
N ALA A 76 -8.21 6.96 -1.78
CA ALA A 76 -8.07 8.09 -0.87
C ALA A 76 -7.24 7.75 0.39
N PRO A 77 -7.50 6.62 1.10
CA PRO A 77 -6.63 6.20 2.21
C PRO A 77 -5.20 5.88 1.78
N LEU A 78 -5.00 5.27 0.60
CA LEU A 78 -3.67 4.98 0.06
C LEU A 78 -2.89 6.26 -0.24
N MET A 79 -3.51 7.26 -0.83
CA MET A 79 -2.89 8.57 -1.07
C MET A 79 -2.51 9.26 0.24
N PHE A 80 -3.42 9.29 1.21
CA PHE A 80 -3.13 9.85 2.53
C PHE A 80 -1.97 9.10 3.21
N HIS A 81 -2.02 7.77 3.23
CA HIS A 81 -0.98 6.92 3.80
C HIS A 81 0.38 7.18 3.14
N SER A 82 0.42 7.25 1.82
CA SER A 82 1.66 7.50 1.07
C SER A 82 2.23 8.89 1.33
N LEU A 83 1.40 9.94 1.31
CA LEU A 83 1.86 11.31 1.53
C LEU A 83 2.41 11.51 2.95
N VAL A 84 1.71 11.00 3.97
CA VAL A 84 2.20 11.04 5.35
C VAL A 84 3.40 10.13 5.53
N GLY A 85 3.44 8.97 4.86
CA GLY A 85 4.58 8.06 4.85
C GLY A 85 5.84 8.72 4.30
N PHE A 86 5.74 9.53 3.24
CA PHE A 86 6.86 10.35 2.76
C PHE A 86 7.33 11.36 3.79
N TYR A 87 6.42 12.08 4.42
CA TYR A 87 6.79 12.98 5.50
C TYR A 87 7.58 12.25 6.61
N ILE A 88 7.10 11.09 7.05
CA ILE A 88 7.78 10.25 8.06
C ILE A 88 9.15 9.78 7.54
N TYR A 89 9.22 9.37 6.28
CA TYR A 89 10.48 8.90 5.67
C TYR A 89 11.57 9.98 5.71
N PHE A 90 11.27 11.22 5.34
CA PHE A 90 12.25 12.29 5.30
C PHE A 90 12.51 12.94 6.66
N SER A 91 11.54 12.95 7.57
CA SER A 91 11.71 13.54 8.91
C SER A 91 12.44 12.65 9.90
N GLY A 92 12.38 11.33 9.72
CA GLY A 92 13.00 10.38 10.63
C GLY A 92 14.49 10.21 10.40
N LYS A 93 15.24 9.99 11.48
CA LYS A 93 16.68 9.71 11.43
C LYS A 93 16.92 8.22 11.63
N SER A 94 17.60 7.59 10.67
CA SER A 94 17.99 6.18 10.72
C SER A 94 19.47 6.07 11.07
N ASN A 95 19.80 5.23 12.06
CA ASN A 95 21.17 5.07 12.54
C ASN A 95 21.54 3.61 12.91
N PRO A 96 21.16 2.60 12.08
CA PRO A 96 21.36 1.19 12.41
C PRO A 96 22.83 0.78 12.52
N PHE A 97 23.72 1.46 11.79
CA PHE A 97 25.15 1.21 11.84
C PHE A 97 25.81 1.71 13.13
N ARG A 98 25.24 2.75 13.76
CA ARG A 98 25.72 3.26 15.05
C ARG A 98 25.16 2.48 16.23
N TYR A 99 23.89 2.10 16.14
CA TYR A 99 23.16 1.35 17.16
C TYR A 99 22.61 0.07 16.55
N ASN A 100 23.46 -0.95 16.49
CA ASN A 100 23.19 -2.21 15.80
C ASN A 100 22.37 -3.16 16.70
N TYR A 101 21.06 -2.95 16.78
CA TYR A 101 20.13 -3.86 17.43
C TYR A 101 18.86 -4.05 16.57
N PRO A 102 18.13 -5.18 16.72
CA PRO A 102 17.07 -5.59 15.79
C PRO A 102 15.98 -4.53 15.56
N HIS A 103 15.49 -3.87 16.62
CA HIS A 103 14.42 -2.88 16.49
C HIS A 103 14.83 -1.67 15.62
N ASN A 104 16.10 -1.26 15.68
CA ASN A 104 16.59 -0.16 14.88
C ASN A 104 16.70 -0.53 13.39
N TRP A 105 17.08 -1.77 13.10
CA TRP A 105 17.04 -2.31 11.74
C TRP A 105 15.61 -2.44 11.23
N MET A 106 14.68 -2.96 12.03
CA MET A 106 13.27 -3.06 11.65
C MET A 106 12.66 -1.70 11.33
N TYR A 107 12.95 -0.68 12.14
CA TYR A 107 12.54 0.70 11.87
C TYR A 107 13.07 1.21 10.52
N THR A 108 14.35 0.97 10.23
CA THR A 108 14.98 1.39 8.98
C THR A 108 14.40 0.66 7.78
N LEU A 109 14.25 -0.67 7.88
CA LEU A 109 13.70 -1.50 6.82
C LEU A 109 12.23 -1.21 6.56
N GLN A 110 11.45 -0.90 7.60
CA GLN A 110 10.04 -0.49 7.44
C GLN A 110 9.92 0.76 6.56
N ARG A 111 10.78 1.73 6.76
CA ARG A 111 10.79 2.96 5.97
C ARG A 111 11.27 2.73 4.54
N LEU A 112 12.35 1.96 4.39
CA LEU A 112 12.90 1.63 3.07
C LEU A 112 11.90 0.81 2.25
N SER A 113 11.28 -0.21 2.84
CA SER A 113 10.26 -1.02 2.16
C SER A 113 9.06 -0.19 1.73
N GLY A 114 8.62 0.78 2.54
CA GLY A 114 7.55 1.71 2.16
C GLY A 114 7.91 2.55 0.92
N ALA A 115 9.16 3.04 0.83
CA ALA A 115 9.63 3.75 -0.35
C ALA A 115 9.68 2.84 -1.60
N VAL A 116 10.15 1.60 -1.45
CA VAL A 116 10.15 0.61 -2.55
C VAL A 116 8.73 0.28 -3.01
N VAL A 117 7.81 0.05 -2.07
CA VAL A 117 6.39 -0.20 -2.37
C VAL A 117 5.77 0.97 -3.12
N PHE A 118 6.08 2.21 -2.73
CA PHE A 118 5.55 3.39 -3.43
C PHE A 118 6.00 3.44 -4.89
N VAL A 119 7.28 3.21 -5.16
CA VAL A 119 7.79 3.17 -6.55
C VAL A 119 7.14 2.02 -7.33
N PHE A 120 7.05 0.85 -6.70
CA PHE A 120 6.36 -0.30 -7.28
C PHE A 120 4.88 -0.03 -7.58
N LEU A 121 4.16 0.66 -6.69
CA LEU A 121 2.75 1.02 -6.90
C LEU A 121 2.56 1.96 -8.10
N ILE A 122 3.45 2.94 -8.29
CA ILE A 122 3.41 3.80 -9.49
C ILE A 122 3.52 2.95 -10.75
N TYR A 123 4.50 2.05 -10.80
CA TYR A 123 4.69 1.14 -11.92
C TYR A 123 3.46 0.23 -12.11
N HIS A 124 2.99 -0.40 -11.03
CA HIS A 124 1.86 -1.32 -11.04
C HIS A 124 0.57 -0.65 -11.54
N LEU A 125 0.25 0.55 -11.03
CA LEU A 125 -0.92 1.30 -11.46
C LEU A 125 -0.79 1.77 -12.92
N ALA A 126 0.40 2.19 -13.33
CA ALA A 126 0.65 2.62 -14.71
C ALA A 126 0.50 1.48 -15.71
N THR A 127 0.86 0.26 -15.34
CA THR A 127 0.76 -0.90 -16.23
C THR A 127 -0.60 -1.62 -16.18
N THR A 128 -1.37 -1.47 -15.11
CA THR A 128 -2.63 -2.21 -14.92
C THR A 128 -3.87 -1.31 -14.98
N VAL A 129 -3.92 -0.23 -14.17
CA VAL A 129 -5.12 0.59 -13.99
C VAL A 129 -5.22 1.67 -15.06
N VAL A 130 -4.12 2.37 -15.35
CA VAL A 130 -4.12 3.48 -16.30
C VAL A 130 -4.58 3.04 -17.69
N PRO A 131 -4.08 1.94 -18.28
CA PRO A 131 -4.58 1.48 -19.57
C PRO A 131 -6.06 1.09 -19.54
N LYS A 132 -6.53 0.45 -18.44
CA LYS A 132 -7.95 0.11 -18.28
C LYS A 132 -8.84 1.37 -18.33
N VAL A 133 -8.41 2.45 -17.66
CA VAL A 133 -9.18 3.72 -17.64
C VAL A 133 -9.06 4.46 -18.97
N TRP A 134 -7.86 4.48 -19.58
CA TRP A 134 -7.58 5.27 -20.78
C TRP A 134 -8.27 4.71 -22.04
N TYR A 135 -8.25 3.39 -22.20
CA TYR A 135 -8.84 2.72 -23.37
C TYR A 135 -10.35 2.44 -23.25
N GLY A 136 -10.95 2.82 -22.15
CA GLY A 136 -12.40 2.72 -21.91
C GLY A 136 -12.89 1.29 -21.58
N ASN A 137 -13.86 1.23 -20.72
CA ASN A 137 -14.44 -0.03 -20.20
C ASN A 137 -15.23 -0.86 -21.25
N THR A 138 -15.34 -0.41 -22.50
CA THR A 138 -16.29 -0.97 -23.46
C THR A 138 -15.74 -2.09 -24.33
N GLN A 139 -14.43 -2.36 -24.32
CA GLN A 139 -13.82 -3.39 -25.17
C GLN A 139 -13.03 -4.48 -24.46
N PHE A 140 -12.80 -4.34 -23.15
CA PHE A 140 -12.03 -5.32 -22.39
C PHE A 140 -12.86 -5.84 -21.21
N GLU A 141 -13.22 -7.09 -21.25
CA GLU A 141 -13.58 -7.82 -20.04
C GLU A 141 -12.39 -7.73 -19.07
N ALA A 142 -12.65 -7.35 -17.81
CA ALA A 142 -11.58 -6.99 -16.88
C ALA A 142 -10.59 -8.16 -16.63
N ALA A 143 -11.11 -9.37 -16.46
CA ALA A 143 -10.26 -10.52 -16.18
C ALA A 143 -9.37 -10.92 -17.37
N PRO A 144 -9.84 -11.05 -18.61
CA PRO A 144 -9.00 -11.30 -19.78
C PRO A 144 -7.93 -10.23 -20.00
N TYR A 145 -8.28 -8.95 -19.79
CA TYR A 145 -7.31 -7.86 -19.88
C TYR A 145 -6.19 -7.99 -18.85
N LEU A 146 -6.52 -8.19 -17.57
CA LEU A 146 -5.53 -8.35 -16.51
C LEU A 146 -4.65 -9.59 -16.73
N ILE A 147 -5.22 -10.69 -17.21
CA ILE A 147 -4.46 -11.89 -17.58
C ILE A 147 -3.48 -11.59 -18.70
N TYR A 148 -3.89 -10.84 -19.72
CA TYR A 148 -3.01 -10.43 -20.80
C TYR A 148 -1.86 -9.57 -20.30
N VAL A 149 -2.13 -8.52 -19.54
CA VAL A 149 -1.11 -7.63 -18.98
C VAL A 149 -0.10 -8.41 -18.14
N MET A 150 -0.58 -9.22 -17.21
CA MET A 150 0.30 -10.03 -16.36
C MET A 150 1.14 -11.03 -17.15
N ASN A 151 0.59 -11.61 -18.21
CA ASN A 151 1.36 -12.49 -19.07
C ASN A 151 2.47 -11.72 -19.83
N GLN A 152 2.26 -10.46 -20.22
CA GLN A 152 3.32 -9.64 -20.82
C GLN A 152 4.40 -9.28 -19.81
N GLU A 153 4.00 -8.82 -18.63
CA GLU A 153 4.93 -8.49 -17.53
C GLU A 153 5.81 -9.67 -17.13
N PHE A 154 5.23 -10.86 -17.00
CA PHE A 154 5.98 -12.07 -16.60
C PHE A 154 6.70 -12.82 -17.75
N LYS A 155 6.62 -12.34 -18.98
CA LYS A 155 7.47 -12.85 -20.07
C LYS A 155 8.91 -12.39 -19.95
N SER A 156 9.14 -11.16 -19.55
CA SER A 156 10.46 -10.57 -19.40
C SER A 156 11.06 -10.81 -18.01
N TRP A 157 12.38 -10.84 -17.91
CA TRP A 157 13.08 -10.99 -16.64
C TRP A 157 12.95 -9.76 -15.76
N ASP A 158 12.95 -8.57 -16.34
CA ASP A 158 12.78 -7.29 -15.67
C ASP A 158 11.41 -7.19 -15.00
N GLY A 159 10.32 -7.52 -15.67
CA GLY A 159 9.00 -7.58 -15.09
C GLY A 159 8.92 -8.55 -13.89
N ARG A 160 9.47 -9.76 -14.03
CA ARG A 160 9.54 -10.73 -12.94
C ARG A 160 10.30 -10.19 -11.72
N ILE A 161 11.43 -9.53 -11.93
CA ILE A 161 12.25 -8.95 -10.85
C ILE A 161 11.51 -7.80 -10.19
N ILE A 162 10.90 -6.89 -10.96
CA ILE A 162 10.13 -5.76 -10.43
C ILE A 162 8.98 -6.25 -9.54
N TYR A 163 8.20 -7.22 -10.02
CA TYR A 163 7.11 -7.80 -9.21
C TYR A 163 7.62 -8.58 -8.00
N ALA A 164 8.69 -9.34 -8.11
CA ALA A 164 9.26 -10.04 -6.97
C ALA A 164 9.71 -9.07 -5.87
N ILE A 165 10.43 -8.01 -6.23
CA ILE A 165 10.85 -6.96 -5.30
C ILE A 165 9.63 -6.26 -4.69
N GLY A 166 8.65 -5.88 -5.52
CA GLY A 166 7.43 -5.21 -5.08
C GLY A 166 6.61 -6.04 -4.09
N ILE A 167 6.40 -7.32 -4.38
CA ILE A 167 5.65 -8.25 -3.50
C ILE A 167 6.38 -8.45 -2.17
N VAL A 168 7.69 -8.71 -2.21
CA VAL A 168 8.49 -8.88 -0.98
C VAL A 168 8.47 -7.61 -0.15
N ALA A 169 8.67 -6.45 -0.77
CA ALA A 169 8.63 -5.16 -0.08
C ALA A 169 7.25 -4.87 0.52
N ALA A 170 6.15 -5.12 -0.22
CA ALA A 170 4.78 -4.92 0.26
C ALA A 170 4.45 -5.85 1.45
N THR A 171 4.81 -7.13 1.34
CA THR A 171 4.61 -8.12 2.41
C THR A 171 5.38 -7.72 3.68
N PHE A 172 6.65 -7.34 3.54
CA PHE A 172 7.47 -6.89 4.67
C PHE A 172 6.92 -5.61 5.29
N HIS A 173 6.59 -4.60 4.46
CA HIS A 173 6.06 -3.32 4.91
C HIS A 173 4.75 -3.52 5.69
N PHE A 174 3.84 -4.31 5.17
CA PHE A 174 2.56 -4.63 5.81
C PHE A 174 2.76 -5.40 7.13
N SER A 175 3.56 -6.45 7.14
CA SER A 175 3.78 -7.29 8.33
C SER A 175 4.45 -6.51 9.45
N SER A 176 5.51 -5.75 9.14
CA SER A 176 6.20 -4.89 10.09
C SER A 176 5.32 -3.71 10.53
N GLY A 177 4.50 -3.16 9.60
CA GLY A 177 3.50 -2.13 9.90
C GLY A 177 2.42 -2.62 10.86
N LEU A 178 1.92 -3.85 10.66
CA LEU A 178 0.94 -4.48 11.54
C LEU A 178 1.51 -4.68 12.96
N TRP A 179 2.75 -5.12 13.08
CA TRP A 179 3.45 -5.19 14.35
C TRP A 179 3.52 -3.84 15.06
N GLY A 180 3.99 -2.80 14.35
CA GLY A 180 4.07 -1.44 14.88
C GLY A 180 2.69 -0.85 15.24
N PHE A 181 1.66 -1.15 14.46
CA PHE A 181 0.28 -0.80 14.74
C PHE A 181 -0.18 -1.42 16.06
N CYS A 182 -0.03 -2.74 16.23
CA CYS A 182 -0.47 -3.44 17.45
C CYS A 182 0.18 -2.86 18.71
N ILE A 183 1.47 -2.49 18.64
CA ILE A 183 2.16 -1.84 19.76
C ILE A 183 1.61 -0.43 20.01
N SER A 184 1.54 0.38 18.94
CA SER A 184 1.15 1.79 19.08
C SER A 184 -0.31 1.99 19.50
N TRP A 185 -1.17 1.01 19.24
CA TRP A 185 -2.58 1.02 19.64
C TRP A 185 -2.84 0.25 20.95
N GLY A 186 -1.79 -0.26 21.61
CA GLY A 186 -1.91 -0.95 22.89
C GLY A 186 -2.53 -2.34 22.82
N ILE A 187 -2.60 -2.94 21.61
CA ILE A 187 -3.07 -4.33 21.41
C ILE A 187 -2.01 -5.31 21.90
N LEU A 188 -0.74 -5.01 21.65
CA LEU A 188 0.41 -5.75 22.16
C LEU A 188 1.15 -4.86 23.14
N ILE A 189 1.32 -5.34 24.37
CA ILE A 189 2.18 -4.71 25.38
C ILE A 189 3.55 -5.38 25.21
N GLY A 190 4.41 -4.78 24.38
CA GLY A 190 5.78 -5.25 24.19
C GLY A 190 6.62 -4.93 25.43
N ARG A 191 7.35 -5.93 25.91
CA ARG A 191 8.49 -5.74 26.81
C ARG A 191 9.77 -5.58 25.99
#